data_2998c0717a205a833ad683406636d267
#
_entry.id   2998c0717a205a833ad683406636d267
#
_cell.length_a   1.000
_cell.length_b   1.000
_cell.length_c   1.000
_cell.angle_alpha   90.00
_cell.angle_beta   90.00
_cell.angle_gamma   90.00
#
_symmetry.space_group_name_H-M   'P 1'
#
loop_
_entity.id
_entity.type
_entity.pdbx_description
1 polymer ?
#
loop_
_entity_poly.entity_id
_entity_poly.type
_entity_poly.pdbx_seq_one_letter_code
_entity_poly.pdbx_strand_id
1 'polypeptide(L)'
;MDRTAHPGGNEEPIWNFAPTPLARQNLLNEGRKAENIYVTGNTVIDAMQHTVKENYNHPELDWVGDDGKLIFITAHRRENLGEPMHHMFRAIRRVLDEHPECKAIYPIHMNPVVRQAADEELGDCDQIHIIEPKIGRASCRERV
;
A
#
# COMPACT_ATOMS: atom_id res chain seq x y z
N MET A 1 -1.68 1.45 -29.49
CA MET A 1 -2.42 0.21 -29.74
C MET A 1 -3.86 0.47 -29.39
N ASP A 2 -4.61 0.60 -30.42
CA ASP A 2 -6.03 0.95 -30.46
C ASP A 2 -6.87 -0.20 -29.86
N ARG A 3 -7.58 0.05 -28.78
CA ARG A 3 -8.65 -0.83 -28.27
C ARG A 3 -9.97 -0.25 -28.70
N THR A 4 -10.21 -0.30 -30.00
CA THR A 4 -11.46 0.08 -30.61
C THR A 4 -12.55 -0.96 -30.34
N ALA A 5 -13.63 -0.43 -29.80
CA ALA A 5 -15.02 -0.72 -30.11
C ALA A 5 -15.41 -2.18 -30.44
N HIS A 6 -16.14 -2.80 -29.53
CA HIS A 6 -17.10 -3.81 -29.90
C HIS A 6 -18.32 -3.13 -30.53
N PRO A 7 -18.71 -3.48 -31.74
CA PRO A 7 -19.94 -2.96 -32.37
C PRO A 7 -21.16 -3.74 -31.89
N GLY A 8 -22.12 -3.05 -31.31
CA GLY A 8 -23.53 -3.46 -31.24
C GLY A 8 -23.89 -4.39 -30.10
N GLY A 9 -24.11 -3.85 -28.94
CA GLY A 9 -24.89 -4.39 -27.86
C GLY A 9 -25.33 -3.22 -27.00
N ASN A 10 -26.45 -3.30 -26.30
CA ASN A 10 -26.86 -2.33 -25.30
C ASN A 10 -25.71 -2.18 -24.30
N GLU A 11 -24.82 -1.21 -24.52
CA GLU A 11 -23.72 -0.91 -23.58
C GLU A 11 -24.37 -0.46 -22.28
N GLU A 12 -24.29 -1.30 -21.27
CA GLU A 12 -24.63 -0.86 -19.92
C GLU A 12 -23.81 0.38 -19.59
N PRO A 13 -24.41 1.41 -19.00
CA PRO A 13 -23.70 2.65 -18.68
C PRO A 13 -22.55 2.35 -17.73
N ILE A 14 -21.32 2.56 -18.21
CA ILE A 14 -20.13 2.45 -17.38
C ILE A 14 -20.08 3.68 -16.47
N TRP A 15 -20.39 3.49 -15.20
CA TRP A 15 -20.30 4.52 -14.19
C TRP A 15 -18.84 4.71 -13.73
N ASN A 16 -18.40 5.96 -13.70
CA ASN A 16 -17.04 6.32 -13.27
C ASN A 16 -17.12 7.16 -11.99
N PHE A 17 -16.39 6.73 -10.96
CA PHE A 17 -16.28 7.44 -9.69
C PHE A 17 -14.90 8.06 -9.58
N ALA A 18 -14.84 9.39 -9.73
CA ALA A 18 -13.59 10.14 -9.72
C ALA A 18 -13.26 10.64 -8.29
N PRO A 19 -12.03 10.45 -7.80
CA PRO A 19 -11.66 10.92 -6.46
C PRO A 19 -11.51 12.44 -6.38
N THR A 20 -11.25 13.12 -7.50
CA THR A 20 -11.04 14.56 -7.56
C THR A 20 -11.64 15.18 -8.82
N PRO A 21 -11.88 16.52 -8.83
CA PRO A 21 -12.27 17.23 -10.06
C PRO A 21 -11.28 17.06 -11.20
N LEU A 22 -9.97 16.98 -10.90
CA LEU A 22 -8.94 16.73 -11.92
C LEU A 22 -9.09 15.34 -12.54
N ALA A 23 -9.33 14.31 -11.73
CA ALA A 23 -9.60 12.96 -12.23
C ALA A 23 -10.86 12.92 -13.12
N ARG A 24 -11.91 13.67 -12.75
CA ARG A 24 -13.10 13.86 -13.60
C ARG A 24 -12.72 14.48 -14.95
N GLN A 25 -11.90 15.54 -14.93
CA GLN A 25 -11.47 16.18 -16.17
C GLN A 25 -10.67 15.24 -17.07
N ASN A 26 -9.82 14.41 -16.51
CA ASN A 26 -9.08 13.40 -17.28
C ASN A 26 -10.02 12.39 -17.95
N LEU A 27 -11.05 11.93 -17.25
CA LEU A 27 -12.07 11.03 -17.82
C LEU A 27 -12.85 11.70 -18.95
N LEU A 28 -13.17 13.00 -18.84
CA LEU A 28 -13.80 13.77 -19.92
C LEU A 28 -12.87 13.87 -21.14
N ASN A 29 -11.58 14.11 -20.93
CA ASN A 29 -10.58 14.18 -22.00
C ASN A 29 -10.40 12.81 -22.70
N GLU A 30 -10.64 11.70 -21.98
CA GLU A 30 -10.67 10.34 -22.53
C GLU A 30 -11.98 10.01 -23.29
N GLY A 31 -12.90 10.97 -23.40
CA GLY A 31 -14.16 10.79 -24.10
C GLY A 31 -15.27 10.09 -23.29
N ARG A 32 -15.13 10.00 -21.95
CA ARG A 32 -16.21 9.48 -21.10
C ARG A 32 -17.36 10.49 -21.01
N LYS A 33 -18.59 10.00 -21.00
CA LYS A 33 -19.78 10.84 -20.93
C LYS A 33 -19.87 11.51 -19.56
N ALA A 34 -20.07 12.83 -19.54
CA ALA A 34 -20.12 13.63 -18.32
C ALA A 34 -21.21 13.19 -17.32
N GLU A 35 -22.34 12.69 -17.86
CA GLU A 35 -23.47 12.15 -17.10
C GLU A 35 -23.15 10.89 -16.29
N ASN A 36 -22.09 10.16 -16.69
CA ASN A 36 -21.66 8.91 -16.08
C ASN A 36 -20.43 9.10 -15.17
N ILE A 37 -20.04 10.34 -14.86
CA ILE A 37 -18.86 10.64 -14.03
C ILE A 37 -19.30 11.38 -12.76
N TYR A 38 -19.07 10.74 -11.63
CA TYR A 38 -19.36 11.30 -10.28
C TYR A 38 -18.05 11.61 -9.55
N VAL A 39 -17.94 12.79 -8.97
CA VAL A 39 -16.84 13.11 -8.07
C VAL A 39 -17.26 12.71 -6.65
N THR A 40 -16.69 11.62 -6.15
CA THR A 40 -17.07 11.00 -4.87
C THR A 40 -16.04 11.20 -3.77
N GLY A 41 -14.87 11.75 -4.08
CA GLY A 41 -13.74 11.71 -3.16
C GLY A 41 -13.03 10.34 -3.20
N ASN A 42 -12.07 10.17 -2.30
CA ASN A 42 -11.35 8.91 -2.17
C ASN A 42 -12.10 7.96 -1.22
N THR A 43 -12.72 6.92 -1.76
CA THR A 43 -13.50 5.93 -1.00
C THR A 43 -12.68 5.15 0.04
N VAL A 44 -11.36 5.20 -0.02
CA VAL A 44 -10.49 4.61 1.01
C VAL A 44 -10.68 5.31 2.36
N ILE A 45 -10.96 6.62 2.36
CA ILE A 45 -11.21 7.39 3.59
C ILE A 45 -12.46 6.87 4.29
N ASP A 46 -13.54 6.64 3.54
CA ASP A 46 -14.77 6.07 4.09
C ASP A 46 -14.56 4.65 4.61
N ALA A 47 -13.80 3.84 3.87
CA ALA A 47 -13.46 2.48 4.28
C ALA A 47 -12.65 2.48 5.58
N MET A 48 -11.76 3.44 5.79
CA MET A 48 -10.98 3.57 7.03
C MET A 48 -11.89 3.80 8.25
N GLN A 49 -12.95 4.60 8.14
CA GLN A 49 -13.89 4.84 9.25
C GLN A 49 -14.55 3.54 9.75
N HIS A 50 -14.69 2.54 8.88
CA HIS A 50 -15.28 1.24 9.21
C HIS A 50 -14.26 0.16 9.57
N THR A 51 -12.99 0.37 9.21
CA THR A 51 -11.93 -0.63 9.43
C THR A 51 -11.06 -0.33 10.64
N VAL A 52 -10.86 0.95 10.96
CA VAL A 52 -10.11 1.35 12.15
C VAL A 52 -10.89 1.01 13.41
N LYS A 53 -10.24 0.38 14.37
CA LYS A 53 -10.81 0.05 15.69
C LYS A 53 -9.89 0.64 16.75
N GLU A 54 -10.47 1.36 17.71
CA GLU A 54 -9.75 1.94 18.85
C GLU A 54 -8.99 0.88 19.68
N ASN A 55 -9.57 -0.30 19.84
CA ASN A 55 -9.00 -1.40 20.61
C ASN A 55 -8.59 -2.55 19.65
N TYR A 56 -7.64 -2.30 18.76
CA TYR A 56 -7.07 -3.33 17.89
C TYR A 56 -5.88 -3.98 18.57
N ASN A 57 -5.91 -5.30 18.71
CA ASN A 57 -4.82 -6.10 19.28
C ASN A 57 -4.32 -7.10 18.24
N HIS A 58 -3.00 -7.21 18.11
CA HIS A 58 -2.33 -8.14 17.21
C HIS A 58 -0.96 -8.50 17.80
N PRO A 59 -0.51 -9.76 17.73
CA PRO A 59 0.77 -10.20 18.29
C PRO A 59 1.98 -9.38 17.84
N GLU A 60 1.99 -8.89 16.61
CA GLU A 60 3.05 -8.02 16.10
C GLU A 60 3.06 -6.66 16.79
N LEU A 61 1.91 -6.14 17.21
CA LEU A 61 1.82 -4.89 17.98
C LEU A 61 2.28 -5.09 19.42
N ASP A 62 1.97 -6.25 20.00
CA ASP A 62 2.45 -6.61 21.34
C ASP A 62 3.99 -6.65 21.38
N TRP A 63 4.62 -7.11 20.28
CA TRP A 63 6.08 -7.10 20.16
C TRP A 63 6.64 -5.66 20.12
N VAL A 64 5.95 -4.70 19.52
CA VAL A 64 6.39 -3.28 19.51
C VAL A 64 6.44 -2.74 20.93
N GLY A 65 5.42 -3.05 21.75
CA GLY A 65 5.26 -2.55 23.12
C GLY A 65 4.68 -1.13 23.17
N ASP A 66 4.22 -0.73 24.35
CA ASP A 66 3.48 0.52 24.53
C ASP A 66 4.34 1.78 24.33
N ASP A 67 5.63 1.71 24.64
CA ASP A 67 6.57 2.84 24.53
C ASP A 67 7.31 2.85 23.18
N GLY A 68 7.14 1.84 22.34
CA GLY A 68 7.83 1.69 21.07
C GLY A 68 7.19 2.54 19.96
N LYS A 69 8.03 3.10 19.09
CA LYS A 69 7.57 3.75 17.86
C LYS A 69 7.50 2.74 16.73
N LEU A 70 6.30 2.53 16.19
CA LEU A 70 6.09 1.61 15.07
C LEU A 70 6.36 2.28 13.73
N ILE A 71 7.22 1.65 12.93
CA ILE A 71 7.39 1.94 11.50
C ILE A 71 6.73 0.81 10.71
N PHE A 72 5.69 1.12 9.96
CA PHE A 72 5.06 0.16 9.07
C PHE A 72 5.59 0.32 7.65
N ILE A 73 6.21 -0.75 7.10
CA ILE A 73 6.88 -0.70 5.79
C ILE A 73 6.01 -1.39 4.74
N THR A 74 5.86 -0.73 3.59
CA THR A 74 5.29 -1.34 2.40
C THR A 74 6.16 -1.03 1.19
N ALA A 75 6.72 -2.07 0.56
CA ALA A 75 7.63 -1.94 -0.58
C ALA A 75 7.35 -3.06 -1.59
N HIS A 76 6.68 -2.71 -2.69
CA HIS A 76 6.26 -3.68 -3.69
C HIS A 76 6.26 -3.15 -5.14
N ARG A 77 6.71 -1.91 -5.36
CA ARG A 77 6.71 -1.32 -6.70
C ARG A 77 7.79 -1.94 -7.58
N ARG A 78 7.42 -2.36 -8.78
CA ARG A 78 8.33 -3.01 -9.75
C ARG A 78 9.48 -2.11 -10.18
N GLU A 79 9.26 -0.81 -10.24
CA GLU A 79 10.24 0.21 -10.61
C GLU A 79 11.41 0.33 -9.61
N ASN A 80 11.21 -0.16 -8.39
CA ASN A 80 12.23 -0.11 -7.33
C ASN A 80 13.03 -1.42 -7.20
N LEU A 81 12.82 -2.41 -8.07
CA LEU A 81 13.57 -3.67 -8.01
C LEU A 81 15.05 -3.45 -8.34
N GLY A 82 15.92 -4.27 -7.73
CA GLY A 82 17.37 -4.20 -7.86
C GLY A 82 18.01 -3.17 -6.92
N GLU A 83 19.04 -2.47 -7.37
CA GLU A 83 19.80 -1.51 -6.56
C GLU A 83 18.95 -0.44 -5.81
N PRO A 84 17.90 0.16 -6.39
CA PRO A 84 17.06 1.08 -5.66
C PRO A 84 16.42 0.47 -4.41
N MET A 85 16.07 -0.81 -4.45
CA MET A 85 15.49 -1.53 -3.30
C MET A 85 16.53 -1.78 -2.21
N HIS A 86 17.74 -2.17 -2.57
CA HIS A 86 18.84 -2.29 -1.62
C HIS A 86 19.16 -0.96 -0.95
N HIS A 87 19.19 0.14 -1.72
CA HIS A 87 19.39 1.48 -1.15
C HIS A 87 18.28 1.86 -0.15
N MET A 88 17.04 1.53 -0.47
CA MET A 88 15.90 1.78 0.41
C MET A 88 16.02 0.96 1.70
N PHE A 89 16.33 -0.33 1.62
CA PHE A 89 16.47 -1.19 2.79
C PHE A 89 17.67 -0.78 3.66
N ARG A 90 18.80 -0.40 3.07
CA ARG A 90 19.93 0.17 3.80
C ARG A 90 19.57 1.48 4.55
N ALA A 91 18.75 2.33 3.91
CA ALA A 91 18.27 3.53 4.58
C ALA A 91 17.34 3.21 5.75
N ILE A 92 16.44 2.22 5.60
CA ILE A 92 15.58 1.73 6.68
C ILE A 92 16.45 1.18 7.82
N ARG A 93 17.42 0.32 7.51
CA ARG A 93 18.34 -0.25 8.48
C ARG A 93 19.05 0.83 9.28
N ARG A 94 19.58 1.83 8.59
CA ARG A 94 20.27 2.96 9.24
C ARG A 94 19.34 3.73 10.18
N VAL A 95 18.09 3.98 9.80
CA VAL A 95 17.11 4.64 10.68
C VAL A 95 16.87 3.82 11.94
N LEU A 96 16.74 2.49 11.83
CA LEU A 96 16.55 1.62 12.98
C LEU A 96 17.78 1.59 13.88
N ASP A 97 18.98 1.51 13.32
CA ASP A 97 20.24 1.53 14.09
C ASP A 97 20.45 2.86 14.84
N GLU A 98 20.02 3.99 14.26
CA GLU A 98 20.11 5.33 14.89
C GLU A 98 19.00 5.57 15.92
N HIS A 99 17.91 4.77 15.89
CA HIS A 99 16.70 4.94 16.71
C HIS A 99 16.28 3.64 17.40
N PRO A 100 16.92 3.28 18.51
CA PRO A 100 16.63 2.02 19.21
C PRO A 100 15.20 1.93 19.79
N GLU A 101 14.51 3.05 19.94
CA GLU A 101 13.09 3.10 20.33
C GLU A 101 12.14 2.72 19.18
N CYS A 102 12.63 2.67 17.94
CA CYS A 102 11.83 2.32 16.77
C CYS A 102 11.85 0.82 16.52
N LYS A 103 10.69 0.29 16.18
CA LYS A 103 10.52 -1.07 15.67
C LYS A 103 9.76 -1.05 14.37
N ALA A 104 10.09 -1.93 13.45
CA ALA A 104 9.50 -1.97 12.12
C ALA A 104 8.74 -3.28 11.88
N ILE A 105 7.59 -3.19 11.21
CA ILE A 105 6.87 -4.35 10.69
C ILE A 105 6.82 -4.23 9.18
N TYR A 106 7.29 -5.27 8.49
CA TYR A 106 7.34 -5.31 7.04
C TYR A 106 6.59 -6.54 6.49
N PRO A 107 5.31 -6.39 6.09
CA PRO A 107 4.63 -7.43 5.31
C PRO A 107 5.28 -7.53 3.92
N ILE A 108 6.17 -8.52 3.76
CA ILE A 108 7.01 -8.62 2.58
C ILE A 108 6.26 -9.15 1.36
N HIS A 109 6.52 -8.60 0.19
CA HIS A 109 5.95 -9.06 -1.06
C HIS A 109 6.46 -10.46 -1.45
N MET A 110 5.61 -11.28 -2.11
CA MET A 110 5.93 -12.67 -2.49
C MET A 110 7.06 -12.79 -3.54
N ASN A 111 7.44 -11.71 -4.20
CA ASN A 111 8.48 -11.70 -5.23
C ASN A 111 9.84 -12.11 -4.64
N PRO A 112 10.50 -13.19 -5.16
CA PRO A 112 11.78 -13.66 -4.65
C PRO A 112 12.90 -12.61 -4.65
N VAL A 113 12.91 -11.69 -5.63
CA VAL A 113 13.91 -10.61 -5.72
C VAL A 113 13.79 -9.66 -4.54
N VAL A 114 12.54 -9.34 -4.13
CA VAL A 114 12.27 -8.49 -2.95
C VAL A 114 12.71 -9.19 -1.68
N ARG A 115 12.42 -10.49 -1.56
CA ARG A 115 12.77 -11.30 -0.39
C ARG A 115 14.29 -11.41 -0.23
N GLN A 116 15.00 -11.67 -1.33
CA GLN A 116 16.45 -11.74 -1.31
C GLN A 116 17.08 -10.41 -0.86
N ALA A 117 16.66 -9.29 -1.45
CA ALA A 117 17.16 -7.97 -1.08
C ALA A 117 16.85 -7.61 0.40
N ALA A 118 15.68 -8.00 0.90
CA ALA A 118 15.32 -7.78 2.30
C ALA A 118 16.15 -8.65 3.25
N ASP A 119 16.39 -9.92 2.90
CA ASP A 119 17.24 -10.83 3.68
C ASP A 119 18.69 -10.35 3.75
N GLU A 120 19.23 -9.87 2.63
CA GLU A 120 20.60 -9.35 2.54
C GLU A 120 20.82 -8.07 3.36
N GLU A 121 19.83 -7.18 3.42
CA GLU A 121 20.01 -5.84 4.03
C GLU A 121 19.37 -5.72 5.44
N LEU A 122 18.38 -6.55 5.76
CA LEU A 122 17.57 -6.45 6.97
C LEU A 122 17.51 -7.75 7.79
N GLY A 123 18.00 -8.87 7.24
CA GLY A 123 17.82 -10.20 7.83
C GLY A 123 18.43 -10.37 9.22
N ASP A 124 19.44 -9.58 9.58
CA ASP A 124 20.11 -9.58 10.89
C ASP A 124 19.66 -8.42 11.83
N CYS A 125 18.57 -7.75 11.49
CA CYS A 125 18.06 -6.61 12.26
C CYS A 125 16.96 -7.04 13.25
N ASP A 126 17.26 -7.03 14.54
CA ASP A 126 16.31 -7.42 15.60
C ASP A 126 15.15 -6.44 15.79
N GLN A 127 15.27 -5.22 15.23
CA GLN A 127 14.23 -4.18 15.31
C GLN A 127 13.21 -4.27 14.19
N ILE A 128 13.28 -5.26 13.30
CA ILE A 128 12.32 -5.44 12.22
C ILE A 128 11.73 -6.85 12.23
N HIS A 129 10.39 -6.92 12.18
CA HIS A 129 9.68 -8.15 11.88
C HIS A 129 9.27 -8.18 10.42
N ILE A 130 9.92 -9.06 9.65
CA ILE A 130 9.54 -9.36 8.26
C ILE A 130 8.49 -10.47 8.32
N ILE A 131 7.26 -10.14 7.97
CA ILE A 131 6.12 -11.05 8.07
C ILE A 131 5.55 -11.39 6.69
N GLU A 132 4.83 -12.52 6.61
CA GLU A 132 4.13 -12.87 5.38
C GLU A 132 3.01 -11.87 5.07
N PRO A 133 2.77 -11.56 3.77
CA PRO A 133 1.74 -10.61 3.39
C PRO A 133 0.37 -11.13 3.79
N LYS A 134 -0.35 -10.35 4.56
CA LYS A 134 -1.72 -10.66 4.96
C LYS A 134 -2.69 -10.14 3.92
N ILE A 135 -3.44 -11.04 3.30
CA ILE A 135 -4.46 -10.73 2.28
C ILE A 135 -5.77 -10.34 2.97
N GLY A 136 -6.39 -9.27 2.50
CA GLY A 136 -7.72 -8.84 2.94
C GLY A 136 -7.70 -7.78 4.04
N ARG A 137 -8.68 -7.85 4.95
CA ARG A 137 -8.94 -6.81 5.96
C ARG A 137 -7.77 -6.53 6.92
N ALA A 138 -6.86 -7.47 7.09
CA ALA A 138 -5.73 -7.32 7.99
C ALA A 138 -4.76 -6.22 7.52
N SER A 139 -4.39 -6.19 6.24
CA SER A 139 -3.46 -5.19 5.70
C SER A 139 -4.02 -3.76 5.73
N CYS A 140 -5.35 -3.60 5.67
CA CYS A 140 -6.00 -2.30 5.80
C CYS A 140 -6.10 -1.83 7.25
N ARG A 141 -6.12 -2.75 8.22
CA ARG A 141 -6.19 -2.43 9.65
C ARG A 141 -4.85 -2.03 10.27
N GLU A 142 -3.74 -2.48 9.67
CA GLU A 142 -2.39 -2.20 10.13
C GLU A 142 -1.82 -0.87 9.63
N ARG A 143 -2.62 -0.05 8.91
CA ARG A 143 -2.20 1.24 8.34
C ARG A 143 -2.57 2.46 9.21
N VAL A 144 -2.64 2.29 10.49
CA VAL A 144 -2.90 3.43 11.41
C VAL A 144 -1.68 3.70 12.25
#